data_de6a54c5aa27d94d5e1f7bdcdd21a7c9
#
_entry.id   de6a54c5aa27d94d5e1f7bdcdd21a7c9
#
_cell.length_a   1.000
_cell.length_b   1.000
_cell.length_c   1.000
_cell.angle_alpha   90.00
_cell.angle_beta   90.00
_cell.angle_gamma   90.00
#
_symmetry.space_group_name_H-M   'P 1'
#
loop_
_entity.id
_entity.type
_entity.pdbx_description
1 polymer ?
#
loop_
_entity_poly.entity_id
_entity_poly.type
_entity_poly.pdbx_seq_one_letter_code
_entity_poly.pdbx_strand_id
1 'polypeptide(L)'
;MCMNRFFTENRKRGFAYRLKQSTFNTQYVDIIVDSKEPRYYLAIECKSLKGKRLSFSSNFHKDKDGVHQIDNISGFISYTGRRGFLAAEFRGGPKNEAYLMPWELVLEYFDSAASIPIEAFRECVVLERITGGYRLPAGLPEE
;
A
#
# COMPACT_ATOMS: atom_id res chain seq x y z
N MET A 1 7.79 -8.00 -1.96
CA MET A 1 6.40 -8.43 -2.20
C MET A 1 6.30 -9.05 -3.59
N CYS A 2 5.83 -10.30 -3.67
CA CYS A 2 5.85 -11.07 -4.93
C CYS A 2 4.54 -10.96 -5.72
N MET A 3 4.19 -9.76 -6.15
CA MET A 3 2.92 -9.54 -6.85
C MET A 3 2.83 -10.22 -8.22
N ASN A 4 3.94 -10.33 -8.94
CA ASN A 4 3.93 -11.00 -10.25
C ASN A 4 3.61 -12.49 -10.14
N ARG A 5 4.04 -13.11 -9.04
CA ARG A 5 3.65 -14.49 -8.75
C ARG A 5 2.13 -14.64 -8.61
N PHE A 6 1.49 -13.67 -7.93
CA PHE A 6 0.03 -13.66 -7.83
C PHE A 6 -0.63 -13.66 -9.21
N PHE A 7 -0.19 -12.80 -10.12
CA PHE A 7 -0.77 -12.72 -11.47
C PHE A 7 -0.56 -14.00 -12.27
N THR A 8 0.61 -14.61 -12.14
CA THR A 8 0.92 -15.88 -12.80
C THR A 8 0.05 -17.02 -12.26
N GLU A 9 -0.01 -17.18 -10.93
CA GLU A 9 -0.76 -18.25 -10.27
C GLU A 9 -2.28 -18.15 -10.52
N ASN A 10 -2.81 -16.93 -10.63
CA ASN A 10 -4.23 -16.67 -10.80
C ASN A 10 -4.60 -16.40 -12.26
N ARG A 11 -3.67 -16.53 -13.19
CA ARG A 11 -3.87 -16.29 -14.63
C ARG A 11 -4.44 -14.89 -14.90
N LYS A 12 -4.09 -13.90 -14.08
CA LYS A 12 -4.51 -12.53 -14.23
C LYS A 12 -3.56 -11.77 -15.15
N ARG A 13 -4.10 -10.82 -15.92
CA ARG A 13 -3.30 -9.95 -16.78
C ARG A 13 -2.82 -8.77 -15.97
N GLY A 14 -1.62 -8.88 -15.40
CA GLY A 14 -1.04 -7.79 -14.65
C GLY A 14 0.46 -7.94 -14.55
N PHE A 15 1.14 -6.83 -14.33
CA PHE A 15 2.57 -6.80 -14.13
C PHE A 15 2.93 -5.78 -13.06
N ALA A 16 3.59 -6.23 -12.00
CA ALA A 16 3.98 -5.40 -10.87
C ALA A 16 5.41 -4.91 -11.01
N TYR A 17 5.62 -3.63 -10.72
CA TYR A 17 6.93 -2.99 -10.70
C TYR A 17 7.16 -2.41 -9.33
N ARG A 18 8.30 -2.78 -8.70
CA ARG A 18 8.76 -2.08 -7.52
C ARG A 18 9.60 -0.90 -7.98
N LEU A 19 9.18 0.30 -7.61
CA LEU A 19 9.89 1.52 -7.98
C LEU A 19 11.12 1.69 -7.08
N LYS A 20 12.26 1.96 -7.69
CA LYS A 20 13.50 2.25 -6.96
C LYS A 20 13.55 3.73 -6.64
N GLN A 21 13.87 4.06 -5.39
CA GLN A 21 14.10 5.43 -5.01
C GLN A 21 15.34 5.98 -5.70
N SER A 22 15.20 7.16 -6.31
CA SER A 22 16.29 7.86 -6.99
C SER A 22 16.48 9.22 -6.34
N THR A 23 17.74 9.69 -6.26
CA THR A 23 18.04 11.04 -5.79
C THR A 23 17.56 12.13 -6.75
N PHE A 24 17.30 11.78 -8.00
CA PHE A 24 16.92 12.73 -9.04
C PHE A 24 15.42 12.73 -9.38
N ASN A 25 14.71 11.67 -9.03
CA ASN A 25 13.30 11.53 -9.35
C ASN A 25 12.48 11.29 -8.08
N THR A 26 11.35 11.98 -7.98
CA THR A 26 10.40 11.76 -6.90
C THR A 26 9.66 10.46 -7.13
N GLN A 27 9.75 9.55 -6.15
CA GLN A 27 8.97 8.34 -6.13
C GLN A 27 7.71 8.60 -5.32
N TYR A 28 6.54 8.43 -5.92
CA TYR A 28 5.26 8.68 -5.25
C TYR A 28 4.75 7.47 -4.47
N VAL A 29 4.94 6.26 -5.03
CA VAL A 29 4.54 5.01 -4.37
C VAL A 29 5.64 3.97 -4.55
N ASP A 30 5.58 2.89 -3.76
CA ASP A 30 6.61 1.85 -3.81
C ASP A 30 6.38 0.84 -4.92
N ILE A 31 5.13 0.53 -5.22
CA ILE A 31 4.78 -0.49 -6.21
C ILE A 31 3.65 0.04 -7.10
N ILE A 32 3.81 -0.14 -8.39
CA ILE A 32 2.71 0.03 -9.35
C ILE A 32 2.42 -1.31 -10.01
N VAL A 33 1.17 -1.52 -10.34
CA VAL A 33 0.73 -2.71 -11.08
C VAL A 33 -0.02 -2.22 -12.32
N ASP A 34 0.44 -2.67 -13.48
CA ASP A 34 -0.23 -2.41 -14.74
C ASP A 34 -1.09 -3.61 -15.11
N SER A 35 -2.31 -3.36 -15.52
CA SER A 35 -3.25 -4.38 -15.91
C SER A 35 -4.33 -3.80 -16.82
N LYS A 36 -4.86 -4.62 -17.71
CA LYS A 36 -6.05 -4.28 -18.47
C LYS A 36 -7.32 -4.40 -17.62
N GLU A 37 -7.26 -5.13 -16.50
CA GLU A 37 -8.37 -5.22 -15.55
C GLU A 37 -8.28 -4.06 -14.59
N PRO A 38 -9.27 -3.15 -14.52
CA PRO A 38 -9.22 -1.99 -13.62
C PRO A 38 -8.99 -2.39 -12.16
N ARG A 39 -9.50 -3.53 -11.74
CA ARG A 39 -9.31 -4.07 -10.39
C ARG A 39 -7.84 -4.21 -10.01
N TYR A 40 -6.98 -4.49 -10.98
CA TYR A 40 -5.56 -4.71 -10.77
C TYR A 40 -4.66 -3.63 -11.35
N TYR A 41 -5.23 -2.48 -11.71
CA TYR A 41 -4.46 -1.30 -12.09
C TYR A 41 -4.18 -0.50 -10.82
N LEU A 42 -3.05 -0.80 -10.15
CA LEU A 42 -2.83 -0.46 -8.76
C LEU A 42 -1.65 0.50 -8.54
N ALA A 43 -1.74 1.25 -7.44
CA ALA A 43 -0.64 1.96 -6.83
C ALA A 43 -0.60 1.59 -5.34
N ILE A 44 0.54 1.10 -4.86
CA ILE A 44 0.64 0.57 -3.50
C ILE A 44 1.82 1.23 -2.79
N GLU A 45 1.53 1.87 -1.66
CA GLU A 45 2.54 2.36 -0.74
C GLU A 45 2.76 1.31 0.34
N CYS A 46 4.01 1.03 0.68
CA CYS A 46 4.38 0.01 1.65
C CYS A 46 4.94 0.66 2.91
N LYS A 47 4.47 0.24 4.07
CA LYS A 47 4.98 0.66 5.38
C LYS A 47 5.22 -0.55 6.26
N SER A 48 6.34 -0.55 6.98
CA SER A 48 6.66 -1.57 7.98
C SER A 48 6.98 -0.86 9.28
N LEU A 49 6.33 -1.24 10.37
CA LEU A 49 6.46 -0.56 11.64
C LEU A 49 6.40 -1.52 12.81
N LYS A 50 6.99 -1.09 13.93
CA LYS A 50 6.80 -1.74 15.22
C LYS A 50 5.65 -1.05 15.95
N GLY A 51 4.89 -1.82 16.72
CA GLY A 51 3.77 -1.29 17.49
C GLY A 51 2.44 -1.59 16.84
N LYS A 52 1.40 -0.89 17.30
CA LYS A 52 0.00 -1.21 16.96
C LYS A 52 -0.75 -0.05 16.33
N ARG A 53 -0.05 1.02 15.93
CA ARG A 53 -0.66 2.19 15.30
C ARG A 53 0.27 2.73 14.22
N LEU A 54 -0.29 3.00 13.06
CA LEU A 54 0.42 3.67 11.98
C LEU A 54 0.18 5.17 12.13
N SER A 55 1.24 5.91 12.45
CA SER A 55 1.18 7.35 12.71
C SER A 55 1.42 8.16 11.44
N PHE A 56 0.56 9.14 11.18
CA PHE A 56 0.74 10.02 10.02
C PHE A 56 1.94 10.96 10.16
N SER A 57 2.31 11.31 11.39
CA SER A 57 3.49 12.16 11.60
C SER A 57 4.80 11.39 11.64
N SER A 58 4.79 10.15 12.14
CA SER A 58 6.01 9.35 12.35
C SER A 58 6.32 8.39 11.20
N ASN A 59 5.30 7.83 10.56
CA ASN A 59 5.48 6.81 9.53
C ASN A 59 5.41 7.38 8.10
N PHE A 60 5.03 8.62 7.96
CA PHE A 60 5.04 9.35 6.69
C PHE A 60 5.89 10.61 6.84
N HIS A 61 6.34 11.15 5.73
CA HIS A 61 7.18 12.35 5.75
C HIS A 61 6.51 13.48 4.96
N LYS A 62 7.07 14.69 5.11
CA LYS A 62 6.76 15.84 4.25
C LYS A 62 7.89 15.99 3.25
N ASP A 63 7.56 16.44 2.04
CA ASP A 63 8.57 16.73 1.04
C ASP A 63 9.28 18.07 1.34
N LYS A 64 10.21 18.46 0.46
CA LYS A 64 10.96 19.71 0.60
C LYS A 64 10.08 20.96 0.59
N ASP A 65 8.89 20.88 0.00
CA ASP A 65 7.93 21.97 -0.07
C ASP A 65 6.90 21.93 1.06
N GLY A 66 7.06 21.00 2.02
CA GLY A 66 6.19 20.85 3.17
C GLY A 66 4.90 20.07 2.89
N VAL A 67 4.77 19.47 1.71
CA VAL A 67 3.58 18.67 1.37
C VAL A 67 3.70 17.29 1.99
N HIS A 68 2.64 16.86 2.68
CA HIS A 68 2.61 15.54 3.32
C HIS A 68 2.61 14.43 2.27
N GLN A 69 3.32 13.33 2.56
CA GLN A 69 3.41 12.18 1.68
C GLN A 69 2.02 11.65 1.27
N ILE A 70 1.06 11.65 2.18
CA ILE A 70 -0.33 11.24 1.89
C ILE A 70 -0.92 12.06 0.74
N ASP A 71 -0.71 13.38 0.74
CA ASP A 71 -1.23 14.26 -0.31
C ASP A 71 -0.54 14.01 -1.64
N ASN A 72 0.76 13.75 -1.62
CA ASN A 72 1.51 13.42 -2.84
C ASN A 72 1.06 12.08 -3.44
N ILE A 73 0.84 11.08 -2.61
CA ILE A 73 0.33 9.77 -3.05
C ILE A 73 -1.08 9.90 -3.62
N SER A 74 -1.95 10.67 -2.93
CA SER A 74 -3.32 10.90 -3.39
C SER A 74 -3.36 11.56 -4.76
N GLY A 75 -2.47 12.54 -4.99
CA GLY A 75 -2.33 13.18 -6.30
C GLY A 75 -1.92 12.18 -7.38
N PHE A 76 -0.95 11.32 -7.10
CA PHE A 76 -0.50 10.29 -8.04
C PHE A 76 -1.64 9.33 -8.41
N ILE A 77 -2.37 8.85 -7.41
CA ILE A 77 -3.51 7.94 -7.60
C ILE A 77 -4.58 8.61 -8.46
N SER A 78 -4.91 9.87 -8.14
CA SER A 78 -5.91 10.63 -8.89
C SER A 78 -5.51 10.86 -10.34
N TYR A 79 -4.25 11.25 -10.56
CA TYR A 79 -3.74 11.53 -11.92
C TYR A 79 -3.68 10.30 -12.80
N THR A 80 -3.29 9.15 -12.23
CA THR A 80 -3.12 7.92 -13.01
C THR A 80 -4.40 7.11 -13.16
N GLY A 81 -5.41 7.39 -12.33
CA GLY A 81 -6.64 6.58 -12.28
C GLY A 81 -6.43 5.21 -11.66
N ARG A 82 -5.29 4.99 -11.00
CA ARG A 82 -4.99 3.70 -10.36
C ARG A 82 -5.83 3.52 -9.11
N ARG A 83 -6.13 2.28 -8.79
CA ARG A 83 -6.70 1.91 -7.50
C ARG A 83 -5.59 1.92 -6.46
N GLY A 84 -5.75 2.71 -5.41
CA GLY A 84 -4.71 2.89 -4.41
C GLY A 84 -4.88 2.01 -3.18
N PHE A 85 -3.74 1.57 -2.62
CA PHE A 85 -3.70 0.79 -1.39
C PHE A 85 -2.49 1.16 -0.54
N LEU A 86 -2.64 0.98 0.75
CA LEU A 86 -1.54 0.99 1.71
C LEU A 86 -1.31 -0.43 2.19
N ALA A 87 -0.12 -0.96 1.93
CA ALA A 87 0.32 -2.26 2.45
C ALA A 87 1.10 -1.99 3.73
N ALA A 88 0.57 -2.43 4.87
CA ALA A 88 1.19 -2.18 6.17
C ALA A 88 1.56 -3.49 6.84
N GLU A 89 2.82 -3.60 7.26
CA GLU A 89 3.33 -4.71 8.07
C GLU A 89 3.53 -4.22 9.50
N PHE A 90 2.94 -4.93 10.45
CA PHE A 90 3.09 -4.67 11.88
C PHE A 90 4.01 -5.71 12.49
N ARG A 91 5.16 -5.25 12.98
CA ARG A 91 6.17 -6.08 13.65
C ARG A 91 6.09 -5.87 15.16
N GLY A 92 6.62 -6.80 15.91
CA GLY A 92 6.74 -6.63 17.36
C GLY A 92 5.73 -7.43 18.18
N GLY A 93 4.78 -8.11 17.54
CA GLY A 93 3.92 -9.10 18.18
C GLY A 93 4.53 -10.50 18.11
N PRO A 94 3.80 -11.52 18.54
CA PRO A 94 4.26 -12.92 18.46
C PRO A 94 4.58 -13.35 17.02
N LYS A 95 3.88 -12.79 16.06
CA LYS A 95 4.17 -12.93 14.64
C LYS A 95 3.83 -11.62 13.92
N ASN A 96 4.47 -11.38 12.78
CA ASN A 96 4.18 -10.21 11.98
C ASN A 96 2.81 -10.33 11.32
N GLU A 97 2.09 -9.23 11.28
CA GLU A 97 0.80 -9.12 10.58
C GLU A 97 0.98 -8.14 9.43
N ALA A 98 0.35 -8.42 8.30
CA ALA A 98 0.38 -7.51 7.14
C ALA A 98 -0.98 -7.45 6.47
N TYR A 99 -1.35 -6.22 6.06
CA TYR A 99 -2.68 -5.93 5.54
C TYR A 99 -2.61 -4.97 4.37
N LEU A 100 -3.63 -5.00 3.52
CA LEU A 100 -3.78 -4.11 2.39
C LEU A 100 -5.04 -3.28 2.61
N MET A 101 -4.85 -1.98 2.92
CA MET A 101 -5.96 -1.07 3.20
C MET A 101 -6.26 -0.23 1.96
N PRO A 102 -7.53 -0.13 1.53
CA PRO A 102 -7.91 0.77 0.44
C PRO A 102 -7.53 2.22 0.76
N TRP A 103 -7.03 2.94 -0.22
CA TRP A 103 -6.53 4.30 -0.02
C TRP A 103 -7.61 5.26 0.47
N GLU A 104 -8.86 5.06 0.04
CA GLU A 104 -9.99 5.86 0.50
C GLU A 104 -10.15 5.80 2.02
N LEU A 105 -9.94 4.62 2.60
CA LEU A 105 -10.02 4.45 4.05
C LEU A 105 -8.84 5.11 4.77
N VAL A 106 -7.64 5.05 4.16
CA VAL A 106 -6.48 5.79 4.68
C VAL A 106 -6.79 7.29 4.76
N LEU A 107 -7.42 7.84 3.73
CA LEU A 107 -7.77 9.26 3.69
C LEU A 107 -8.81 9.64 4.75
N GLU A 108 -9.78 8.76 5.01
CA GLU A 108 -10.75 9.00 6.09
C GLU A 108 -10.06 9.13 7.45
N TYR A 109 -9.09 8.27 7.74
CA TYR A 109 -8.31 8.37 8.97
C TYR A 109 -7.42 9.60 8.98
N PHE A 110 -6.79 9.94 7.86
CA PHE A 110 -5.92 11.10 7.76
C PHE A 110 -6.69 12.41 8.05
N ASP A 111 -7.94 12.49 7.60
CA ASP A 111 -8.78 13.67 7.80
C ASP A 111 -9.31 13.78 9.24
N SER A 112 -9.42 12.68 9.97
CA SER A 112 -10.14 12.64 11.24
C SER A 112 -9.30 12.21 12.45
N ALA A 113 -8.08 11.70 12.24
CA ALA A 113 -7.27 11.14 13.31
C ALA A 113 -5.77 11.35 13.05
N ALA A 114 -4.95 11.18 14.08
CA ALA A 114 -3.50 11.28 13.97
C ALA A 114 -2.84 9.95 13.58
N SER A 115 -3.57 8.85 13.68
CA SER A 115 -3.03 7.51 13.42
C SER A 115 -4.14 6.53 13.05
N ILE A 116 -3.74 5.39 12.47
CA ILE A 116 -4.65 4.29 12.15
C ILE A 116 -4.29 3.12 13.08
N PRO A 117 -5.23 2.64 13.92
CA PRO A 117 -4.96 1.51 14.79
C PRO A 117 -4.90 0.20 14.01
N ILE A 118 -4.14 -0.77 14.52
CA ILE A 118 -4.02 -2.09 13.89
C ILE A 118 -5.38 -2.77 13.72
N GLU A 119 -6.32 -2.52 14.63
CA GLU A 119 -7.67 -3.10 14.58
C GLU A 119 -8.40 -2.73 13.28
N ALA A 120 -8.19 -1.51 12.79
CA ALA A 120 -8.77 -1.09 11.52
C ALA A 120 -8.16 -1.86 10.34
N PHE A 121 -6.85 -2.15 10.40
CA PHE A 121 -6.19 -2.95 9.39
C PHE A 121 -6.66 -4.40 9.41
N ARG A 122 -6.97 -4.94 10.58
CA ARG A 122 -7.43 -6.34 10.72
C ARG A 122 -8.76 -6.61 10.04
N GLU A 123 -9.53 -5.57 9.73
CA GLU A 123 -10.77 -5.69 8.96
C GLU A 123 -10.53 -5.60 7.45
N CYS A 124 -9.31 -5.35 7.03
CA CYS A 124 -8.92 -5.23 5.62
C CYS A 124 -8.38 -6.55 5.07
N VAL A 125 -7.98 -6.52 3.80
CA VAL A 125 -7.40 -7.68 3.12
C VAL A 125 -6.10 -8.09 3.79
N VAL A 126 -5.99 -9.37 4.15
CA VAL A 126 -4.77 -9.94 4.76
C VAL A 126 -3.76 -10.26 3.66
N LEU A 127 -2.51 -9.83 3.85
CA LEU A 127 -1.42 -10.20 2.97
C LEU A 127 -0.76 -11.47 3.50
N GLU A 128 -0.69 -12.50 2.67
CA GLU A 128 -0.07 -13.76 3.03
C GLU A 128 1.44 -13.66 2.96
N ARG A 129 2.12 -14.05 4.03
CA ARG A 129 3.58 -14.11 4.04
C ARG A 129 4.06 -15.35 3.28
N ILE A 130 5.01 -15.12 2.37
CA ILE A 130 5.70 -16.15 1.61
C ILE A 130 7.21 -15.93 1.73
N THR A 131 7.99 -16.89 1.29
CA THR A 131 9.45 -16.75 1.26
C THR A 131 9.83 -15.51 0.44
N GLY A 132 10.53 -14.56 1.07
CA GLY A 132 10.97 -13.33 0.43
C GLY A 132 9.98 -12.18 0.43
N GLY A 133 8.82 -12.31 1.10
CA GLY A 133 7.88 -11.19 1.19
C GLY A 133 6.43 -11.60 1.38
N TYR A 134 5.53 -10.88 0.72
CA TYR A 134 4.08 -11.09 0.79
C TYR A 134 3.51 -11.19 -0.60
N ARG A 135 2.36 -11.83 -0.73
CA ARG A 135 1.60 -11.87 -1.97
C ARG A 135 0.15 -11.44 -1.76
N LEU A 136 -0.46 -10.97 -2.82
CA LEU A 136 -1.88 -10.66 -2.82
C LEU A 136 -2.69 -11.94 -2.66
N PRO A 137 -3.78 -11.90 -1.88
CA PRO A 137 -4.72 -13.02 -1.85
C PRO A 137 -5.45 -13.14 -3.19
N ALA A 138 -6.03 -14.31 -3.43
CA ALA A 138 -6.82 -14.54 -4.62
C ALA A 138 -8.06 -13.63 -4.61
N GLY A 139 -8.12 -12.72 -5.58
CA GLY A 139 -9.27 -11.82 -5.76
C GLY A 139 -9.27 -10.62 -4.81
N LEU A 140 -8.90 -9.43 -5.32
CA LEU A 140 -9.18 -8.19 -4.61
C LEU A 140 -10.67 -7.88 -4.73
N PRO A 141 -11.29 -7.34 -3.65
CA PRO A 141 -12.70 -6.96 -3.73
C PRO A 141 -12.91 -5.89 -4.80
N GLU A 142 -14.05 -5.94 -5.47
CA GLU A 142 -14.49 -4.86 -6.34
C GLU A 142 -14.87 -3.64 -5.50
N GLU A 143 -14.73 -2.48 -6.09
CA GLU A 143 -15.15 -1.25 -5.41
C GLU A 143 -16.66 -1.21 -5.17
#